data_cdbfec5475ad07eff97d5150e609ae79
#
_entry.id   cdbfec5475ad07eff97d5150e609ae79
#
_cell.length_a   1.000
_cell.length_b   1.000
_cell.length_c   1.000
_cell.angle_alpha   90.00
_cell.angle_beta   90.00
_cell.angle_gamma   90.00
#
_symmetry.space_group_name_H-M   'P 1'
#
loop_
_entity.id
_entity.type
_entity.pdbx_description
1 polymer ?
#
loop_
_entity_poly.entity_id
_entity_poly.type
_entity_poly.pdbx_seq_one_letter_code
_entity_poly.pdbx_strand_id
1 'polypeptide(L)'
;LSLFSRLTGCRLSERSLEALSLVLSSHSSNLKELDLSNSDLQDSGVKLLSVGLQSPNCKLESLRMSNCLIAEAGCDFLASALNTNPSHLRELDLSHNNPGESGMEQLVAGLEDPTWRLQTLRLDHCGEQTLQPDIRKYTCELELDSNTINRNLKLSKSRGKIFSSSHEYPDHLERFDFWPQVLCKHALPSRCYWEVKWKGQVDVAVSYRGISRRGNNSESLFGGNDKSWTLTCFFNQFAVFHSKEKKEIRLSSHVCNRIAVYVDHPAGILSYYVVSFDTLIHLHTFHTTFTEPLYAGFGCDRHKVLDWLTVRSSVSICSPLVDKSVKAAAEQR
;
A
#
# COMPACT_ATOMS: atom_id res chain seq x y z
N LEU A 1 20.24 35.61 -0.48
CA LEU A 1 19.64 34.60 0.39
C LEU A 1 18.72 33.74 -0.46
N SER A 2 19.12 32.49 -0.73
CA SER A 2 18.27 31.51 -1.40
C SER A 2 17.11 31.16 -0.47
N LEU A 3 15.88 31.42 -0.88
CA LEU A 3 14.68 30.99 -0.14
C LEU A 3 14.38 29.54 -0.48
N PHE A 4 14.51 28.68 0.53
CA PHE A 4 14.16 27.28 0.52
C PHE A 4 12.83 27.11 1.25
N SER A 5 11.87 26.39 0.67
CA SER A 5 10.63 26.01 1.32
C SER A 5 10.48 24.49 1.32
N ARG A 6 10.32 23.90 2.51
CA ARG A 6 10.07 22.48 2.69
C ARG A 6 8.68 22.26 3.25
N LEU A 7 7.82 21.62 2.48
CA LEU A 7 6.44 21.26 2.81
C LEU A 7 6.24 19.74 2.68
N THR A 8 7.27 18.98 3.03
CA THR A 8 7.26 17.51 2.96
C THR A 8 6.20 16.91 3.88
N GLY A 9 5.45 15.93 3.38
CA GLY A 9 4.43 15.22 4.14
C GLY A 9 3.20 16.07 4.52
N CYS A 10 3.06 17.26 3.90
CA CYS A 10 1.93 18.13 4.16
C CYS A 10 0.71 17.72 3.34
N ARG A 11 -0.47 17.67 3.97
CA ARG A 11 -1.75 17.57 3.25
C ARG A 11 -2.12 18.95 2.70
N LEU A 12 -1.65 19.23 1.49
CA LEU A 12 -1.93 20.51 0.85
C LEU A 12 -3.33 20.48 0.23
N SER A 13 -4.18 21.42 0.61
CA SER A 13 -5.46 21.62 -0.03
C SER A 13 -5.27 22.30 -1.41
N GLU A 14 -6.28 22.21 -2.28
CA GLU A 14 -6.27 22.93 -3.56
C GLU A 14 -5.99 24.43 -3.37
N ARG A 15 -6.61 25.08 -2.37
CA ARG A 15 -6.36 26.48 -2.04
C ARG A 15 -4.90 26.76 -1.66
N SER A 16 -4.24 25.80 -0.98
CA SER A 16 -2.82 25.92 -0.63
C SER A 16 -1.94 25.82 -1.87
N LEU A 17 -2.30 24.95 -2.79
CA LEU A 17 -1.58 24.79 -4.07
C LEU A 17 -1.79 25.96 -5.01
N GLU A 18 -2.99 26.53 -5.07
CA GLU A 18 -3.26 27.78 -5.76
C GLU A 18 -2.44 28.94 -5.18
N ALA A 19 -2.36 29.05 -3.84
CA ALA A 19 -1.53 30.06 -3.20
C ALA A 19 -0.04 29.88 -3.51
N LEU A 20 0.47 28.64 -3.52
CA LEU A 20 1.84 28.34 -3.96
C LEU A 20 2.08 28.73 -5.41
N SER A 21 1.13 28.43 -6.31
CA SER A 21 1.18 28.81 -7.71
C SER A 21 1.28 30.34 -7.87
N LEU A 22 0.50 31.10 -7.10
CA LEU A 22 0.57 32.56 -7.07
C LEU A 22 1.94 33.07 -6.56
N VAL A 23 2.51 32.42 -5.52
CA VAL A 23 3.85 32.73 -5.03
C VAL A 23 4.89 32.47 -6.12
N LEU A 24 4.81 31.36 -6.86
CA LEU A 24 5.74 31.03 -7.94
C LEU A 24 5.67 32.07 -9.08
N SER A 25 4.48 32.57 -9.39
CA SER A 25 4.25 33.56 -10.46
C SER A 25 4.54 35.02 -10.06
N SER A 26 4.79 35.29 -8.77
CA SER A 26 5.02 36.65 -8.29
C SER A 26 6.38 37.22 -8.69
N HIS A 27 6.41 38.46 -9.17
CA HIS A 27 7.66 39.19 -9.44
C HIS A 27 8.57 39.33 -8.21
N SER A 28 7.98 39.42 -7.03
CA SER A 28 8.72 39.54 -5.75
C SER A 28 9.20 38.20 -5.20
N SER A 29 8.81 37.09 -5.80
CA SER A 29 9.24 35.76 -5.37
C SER A 29 10.73 35.54 -5.61
N ASN A 30 11.43 35.11 -4.58
CA ASN A 30 12.80 34.67 -4.65
C ASN A 30 12.93 33.18 -4.28
N LEU A 31 11.83 32.42 -4.35
CA LEU A 31 11.81 31.00 -4.05
C LEU A 31 12.61 30.24 -5.15
N LYS A 32 13.68 29.56 -4.72
CA LYS A 32 14.57 28.80 -5.60
C LYS A 32 14.42 27.30 -5.45
N GLU A 33 14.06 26.84 -4.24
CA GLU A 33 13.90 25.42 -3.96
C GLU A 33 12.56 25.19 -3.27
N LEU A 34 11.82 24.22 -3.79
CA LEU A 34 10.53 23.78 -3.26
C LEU A 34 10.52 22.27 -3.12
N ASP A 35 10.31 21.79 -1.90
CA ASP A 35 10.21 20.37 -1.59
C ASP A 35 8.80 20.04 -1.09
N LEU A 36 8.05 19.32 -1.90
CA LEU A 36 6.68 18.86 -1.65
C LEU A 36 6.61 17.33 -1.49
N SER A 37 7.76 16.67 -1.35
CA SER A 37 7.83 15.21 -1.30
C SER A 37 6.95 14.62 -0.20
N ASN A 38 6.45 13.41 -0.42
CA ASN A 38 5.53 12.70 0.48
C ASN A 38 4.20 13.42 0.73
N SER A 39 3.76 14.27 -0.18
CA SER A 39 2.45 14.95 -0.14
C SER A 39 1.51 14.34 -1.16
N ASP A 40 0.23 14.20 -0.81
CA ASP A 40 -0.79 13.60 -1.69
C ASP A 40 -1.20 14.63 -2.80
N LEU A 41 -0.26 15.05 -3.64
CA LEU A 41 -0.51 16.08 -4.66
C LEU A 41 -1.43 15.58 -5.76
N GLN A 42 -1.18 14.36 -6.25
CA GLN A 42 -1.82 13.79 -7.44
C GLN A 42 -1.65 14.69 -8.70
N ASP A 43 -2.17 14.26 -9.82
CA ASP A 43 -2.09 15.04 -11.08
C ASP A 43 -2.83 16.37 -10.99
N SER A 44 -3.93 16.43 -10.23
CA SER A 44 -4.69 17.65 -10.00
C SER A 44 -3.88 18.74 -9.29
N GLY A 45 -3.07 18.34 -8.30
CA GLY A 45 -2.17 19.25 -7.59
C GLY A 45 -1.02 19.74 -8.48
N VAL A 46 -0.47 18.85 -9.30
CA VAL A 46 0.55 19.21 -10.28
C VAL A 46 0.01 20.19 -11.31
N LYS A 47 -1.24 20.00 -11.79
CA LYS A 47 -1.90 20.93 -12.70
C LYS A 47 -1.97 22.35 -12.14
N LEU A 48 -2.34 22.50 -10.86
CA LEU A 48 -2.40 23.81 -10.19
C LEU A 48 -1.02 24.45 -10.07
N LEU A 49 -0.01 23.68 -9.68
CA LEU A 49 1.37 24.17 -9.58
C LEU A 49 1.96 24.56 -10.94
N SER A 50 1.61 23.83 -12.00
CA SER A 50 2.09 24.07 -13.35
C SER A 50 1.75 25.46 -13.86
N VAL A 51 0.62 26.04 -13.42
CA VAL A 51 0.24 27.42 -13.74
C VAL A 51 1.31 28.41 -13.22
N GLY A 52 1.81 28.20 -12.01
CA GLY A 52 2.87 29.02 -11.43
C GLY A 52 4.24 28.79 -12.10
N LEU A 53 4.54 27.53 -12.44
CA LEU A 53 5.78 27.16 -13.12
C LEU A 53 5.89 27.75 -14.53
N GLN A 54 4.75 27.87 -15.25
CA GLN A 54 4.71 28.49 -16.59
C GLN A 54 4.98 29.98 -16.57
N SER A 55 4.89 30.64 -15.40
CA SER A 55 5.08 32.09 -15.31
C SER A 55 6.54 32.46 -15.64
N PRO A 56 6.77 33.51 -16.46
CA PRO A 56 8.10 34.02 -16.73
C PRO A 56 8.79 34.59 -15.48
N ASN A 57 8.03 34.86 -14.43
CA ASN A 57 8.54 35.33 -13.14
C ASN A 57 9.00 34.18 -12.20
N CYS A 58 8.69 32.94 -12.55
CA CYS A 58 9.08 31.79 -11.75
C CYS A 58 10.60 31.63 -11.81
N LYS A 59 11.24 31.70 -10.65
CA LYS A 59 12.70 31.58 -10.47
C LYS A 59 13.11 30.27 -9.80
N LEU A 60 12.20 29.27 -9.78
CA LEU A 60 12.44 28.00 -9.12
C LEU A 60 13.56 27.22 -9.85
N GLU A 61 14.59 26.83 -9.10
CA GLU A 61 15.74 26.08 -9.62
C GLU A 61 15.64 24.58 -9.28
N SER A 62 15.03 24.21 -8.15
CA SER A 62 14.86 22.82 -7.72
C SER A 62 13.43 22.58 -7.26
N LEU A 63 12.79 21.56 -7.82
CA LEU A 63 11.46 21.09 -7.44
C LEU A 63 11.53 19.61 -7.11
N ARG A 64 11.14 19.26 -5.86
CA ARG A 64 11.08 17.87 -5.40
C ARG A 64 9.65 17.49 -5.09
N MET A 65 9.18 16.46 -5.75
CA MET A 65 7.84 15.89 -5.62
C MET A 65 7.92 14.35 -5.58
N SER A 66 8.92 13.83 -4.86
CA SER A 66 9.06 12.39 -4.67
C SER A 66 7.88 11.86 -3.86
N ASN A 67 7.33 10.69 -4.26
CA ASN A 67 6.20 10.03 -3.59
C ASN A 67 4.97 10.96 -3.40
N CYS A 68 4.52 11.56 -4.50
CA CYS A 68 3.40 12.52 -4.53
C CYS A 68 2.18 12.03 -5.30
N LEU A 69 2.11 10.76 -5.68
CA LEU A 69 1.02 10.14 -6.44
C LEU A 69 0.81 10.77 -7.84
N ILE A 70 1.92 11.17 -8.46
CA ILE A 70 1.91 11.77 -9.80
C ILE A 70 1.89 10.64 -10.83
N ALA A 71 0.94 10.69 -11.75
CA ALA A 71 0.81 9.76 -12.86
C ALA A 71 1.18 10.44 -14.20
N GLU A 72 0.87 9.80 -15.31
CA GLU A 72 1.19 10.28 -16.66
C GLU A 72 0.64 11.68 -16.93
N ALA A 73 -0.63 11.95 -16.57
CA ALA A 73 -1.23 13.26 -16.76
C ALA A 73 -0.52 14.39 -15.99
N GLY A 74 0.01 14.09 -14.80
CA GLY A 74 0.83 15.04 -14.04
C GLY A 74 2.15 15.36 -14.75
N CYS A 75 2.77 14.38 -15.39
CA CYS A 75 3.99 14.57 -16.19
C CYS A 75 3.71 15.41 -17.43
N ASP A 76 2.56 15.24 -18.09
CA ASP A 76 2.13 16.08 -19.22
C ASP A 76 2.02 17.55 -18.80
N PHE A 77 1.45 17.83 -17.62
CA PHE A 77 1.36 19.21 -17.10
C PHE A 77 2.73 19.80 -16.81
N LEU A 78 3.68 19.01 -16.26
CA LEU A 78 5.05 19.45 -16.00
C LEU A 78 5.80 19.71 -17.30
N ALA A 79 5.75 18.79 -18.25
CA ALA A 79 6.41 18.95 -19.56
C ALA A 79 5.88 20.19 -20.27
N SER A 80 4.56 20.41 -20.28
CA SER A 80 3.94 21.62 -20.84
C SER A 80 4.42 22.90 -20.14
N ALA A 81 4.56 22.87 -18.81
CA ALA A 81 5.06 24.01 -18.05
C ALA A 81 6.51 24.32 -18.36
N LEU A 82 7.36 23.30 -18.46
CA LEU A 82 8.78 23.45 -18.79
C LEU A 82 9.00 23.90 -20.23
N ASN A 83 8.15 23.47 -21.17
CA ASN A 83 8.17 23.97 -22.55
C ASN A 83 7.80 25.47 -22.61
N THR A 84 6.89 25.93 -21.76
CA THR A 84 6.47 27.33 -21.73
C THR A 84 7.50 28.23 -21.05
N ASN A 85 8.13 27.73 -19.96
CA ASN A 85 9.14 28.45 -19.21
C ASN A 85 10.38 27.57 -18.95
N PRO A 86 11.24 27.35 -19.93
CA PRO A 86 12.37 26.42 -19.84
C PRO A 86 13.56 26.96 -19.00
N SER A 87 13.49 28.21 -18.55
CA SER A 87 14.71 28.98 -18.25
C SER A 87 15.25 28.87 -16.84
N HIS A 88 14.56 28.25 -15.87
CA HIS A 88 14.99 28.32 -14.48
C HIS A 88 15.14 26.96 -13.78
N LEU A 89 14.28 25.98 -14.03
CA LEU A 89 14.32 24.71 -13.33
C LEU A 89 15.53 23.88 -13.77
N ARG A 90 16.37 23.48 -12.81
CA ARG A 90 17.61 22.70 -13.01
C ARG A 90 17.50 21.29 -12.46
N GLU A 91 16.73 21.10 -11.40
CA GLU A 91 16.51 19.82 -10.75
C GLU A 91 15.01 19.54 -10.61
N LEU A 92 14.57 18.37 -11.08
CA LEU A 92 13.24 17.85 -10.91
C LEU A 92 13.35 16.43 -10.34
N ASP A 93 12.76 16.21 -9.16
CA ASP A 93 12.72 14.90 -8.52
C ASP A 93 11.28 14.39 -8.49
N LEU A 94 11.01 13.37 -9.29
CA LEU A 94 9.75 12.65 -9.40
C LEU A 94 9.91 11.19 -8.92
N SER A 95 10.99 10.86 -8.20
CA SER A 95 11.22 9.51 -7.70
C SER A 95 10.01 9.00 -6.94
N HIS A 96 9.77 7.68 -6.99
CA HIS A 96 8.64 7.05 -6.32
C HIS A 96 7.25 7.55 -6.77
N ASN A 97 7.11 7.96 -8.04
CA ASN A 97 5.84 8.27 -8.69
C ASN A 97 5.56 7.28 -9.83
N ASN A 98 4.44 7.45 -10.55
CA ASN A 98 4.10 6.62 -11.71
C ASN A 98 3.88 7.44 -12.98
N PRO A 99 4.93 8.02 -13.54
CA PRO A 99 4.83 8.86 -14.73
C PRO A 99 4.33 8.13 -15.98
N GLY A 100 4.17 6.81 -15.93
CA GLY A 100 3.89 6.01 -17.12
C GLY A 100 5.07 6.01 -18.11
N GLU A 101 4.98 5.19 -19.15
CA GLU A 101 6.03 5.13 -20.18
C GLU A 101 6.06 6.44 -20.98
N SER A 102 4.91 6.93 -21.41
CA SER A 102 4.77 8.18 -22.18
C SER A 102 5.24 9.40 -21.38
N GLY A 103 4.85 9.53 -20.09
CA GLY A 103 5.31 10.65 -19.26
C GLY A 103 6.81 10.64 -19.00
N MET A 104 7.42 9.45 -18.84
CA MET A 104 8.87 9.32 -18.73
C MET A 104 9.57 9.74 -20.03
N GLU A 105 9.09 9.26 -21.19
CA GLU A 105 9.66 9.60 -22.49
C GLU A 105 9.64 11.11 -22.74
N GLN A 106 8.53 11.79 -22.43
CA GLN A 106 8.41 13.24 -22.60
C GLN A 106 9.40 14.02 -21.73
N LEU A 107 9.53 13.65 -20.46
CA LEU A 107 10.46 14.32 -19.54
C LEU A 107 11.92 14.05 -19.88
N VAL A 108 12.26 12.82 -20.32
CA VAL A 108 13.61 12.45 -20.76
C VAL A 108 13.95 13.17 -22.06
N ALA A 109 13.03 13.24 -23.03
CA ALA A 109 13.22 14.01 -24.26
C ALA A 109 13.49 15.49 -23.97
N GLY A 110 12.86 16.04 -22.92
CA GLY A 110 13.13 17.40 -22.45
C GLY A 110 14.54 17.61 -21.93
N LEU A 111 15.23 16.58 -21.40
CA LEU A 111 16.66 16.68 -21.04
C LEU A 111 17.58 16.86 -22.26
N GLU A 112 17.17 16.34 -23.41
CA GLU A 112 17.92 16.47 -24.67
C GLU A 112 17.62 17.79 -25.40
N ASP A 113 16.54 18.48 -24.99
CA ASP A 113 16.15 19.78 -25.57
C ASP A 113 17.08 20.90 -25.05
N PRO A 114 17.84 21.57 -25.93
CA PRO A 114 18.78 22.63 -25.52
C PRO A 114 18.05 23.86 -24.94
N THR A 115 16.76 23.97 -25.10
CA THR A 115 15.97 25.08 -24.52
C THR A 115 15.69 24.87 -23.03
N TRP A 116 15.59 23.62 -22.57
CA TRP A 116 15.41 23.33 -21.15
C TRP A 116 16.74 23.52 -20.40
N ARG A 117 16.69 24.16 -19.24
CA ARG A 117 17.83 24.24 -18.32
C ARG A 117 17.86 23.10 -17.31
N LEU A 118 16.99 22.13 -17.43
CA LEU A 118 16.95 20.97 -16.55
C LEU A 118 18.25 20.15 -16.72
N GLN A 119 18.97 19.97 -15.61
CA GLN A 119 20.25 19.26 -15.55
C GLN A 119 20.12 17.91 -14.88
N THR A 120 19.15 17.81 -13.97
CA THR A 120 18.92 16.61 -13.17
C THR A 120 17.44 16.27 -13.15
N LEU A 121 17.11 15.11 -13.70
CA LEU A 121 15.80 14.49 -13.58
C LEU A 121 15.97 13.19 -12.81
N ARG A 122 15.26 13.07 -11.68
CA ARG A 122 15.26 11.84 -10.87
C ARG A 122 13.94 11.13 -11.07
N LEU A 123 14.03 9.90 -11.57
CA LEU A 123 12.93 8.98 -11.81
C LEU A 123 13.19 7.64 -11.09
N ASP A 124 13.96 7.65 -10.00
CA ASP A 124 14.32 6.45 -9.26
C ASP A 124 13.06 5.80 -8.71
N HIS A 125 12.97 4.48 -8.88
CA HIS A 125 11.82 3.70 -8.42
C HIS A 125 10.45 4.19 -8.96
N CYS A 126 10.41 4.72 -10.18
CA CYS A 126 9.18 5.03 -10.89
C CYS A 126 8.57 3.77 -11.51
N GLY A 127 7.24 3.66 -11.48
CA GLY A 127 6.47 2.56 -12.07
C GLY A 127 5.22 2.24 -11.27
N GLU A 128 4.34 1.38 -11.80
CA GLU A 128 3.09 0.98 -11.14
C GLU A 128 3.29 0.42 -9.72
N GLN A 129 4.48 -0.13 -9.43
CA GLN A 129 4.80 -0.71 -8.12
C GLN A 129 5.11 0.34 -7.04
N THR A 130 5.33 1.61 -7.40
CA THR A 130 5.75 2.68 -6.47
C THR A 130 4.66 3.67 -6.11
N LEU A 131 3.53 3.66 -6.80
CA LEU A 131 2.34 4.40 -6.41
C LEU A 131 1.67 3.79 -5.18
N GLN A 132 2.38 3.85 -4.07
CA GLN A 132 1.71 3.55 -2.81
C GLN A 132 1.57 4.85 -2.04
N PRO A 133 0.33 5.43 -1.98
CA PRO A 133 0.03 6.30 -0.87
C PRO A 133 0.56 5.61 0.38
N ASP A 134 0.99 6.34 1.37
CA ASP A 134 1.32 5.70 2.66
C ASP A 134 0.06 4.99 3.15
N ILE A 135 -0.16 3.79 2.58
CA ILE A 135 -1.32 2.94 2.91
C ILE A 135 -1.31 2.57 4.38
N ARG A 136 -0.17 2.71 5.07
CA ARG A 136 -0.03 2.52 6.51
C ARG A 136 -0.86 3.53 7.32
N LYS A 137 -1.19 4.70 6.75
CA LYS A 137 -2.11 5.66 7.38
C LYS A 137 -3.52 5.09 7.61
N TYR A 138 -3.88 4.02 6.89
CA TYR A 138 -5.14 3.31 7.04
C TYR A 138 -5.02 2.10 7.98
N THR A 139 -3.98 2.06 8.82
CA THR A 139 -3.78 0.97 9.77
C THR A 139 -5.02 0.77 10.62
N CYS A 140 -5.53 -0.46 10.62
CA CYS A 140 -6.69 -0.87 11.41
C CYS A 140 -6.32 -1.95 12.42
N GLU A 141 -7.07 -2.01 13.52
CA GLU A 141 -6.93 -3.05 14.52
C GLU A 141 -7.80 -4.26 14.15
N LEU A 142 -7.24 -5.45 14.31
CA LEU A 142 -7.91 -6.71 14.05
C LEU A 142 -8.06 -7.52 15.33
N GLU A 143 -9.28 -8.02 15.57
CA GLU A 143 -9.59 -8.95 16.65
C GLU A 143 -10.07 -10.27 16.06
N LEU A 144 -9.45 -11.38 16.44
CA LEU A 144 -9.84 -12.72 15.98
C LEU A 144 -11.12 -13.17 16.68
N ASP A 145 -12.05 -13.72 15.89
CA ASP A 145 -13.33 -14.23 16.40
C ASP A 145 -13.19 -15.69 16.85
N SER A 146 -13.11 -15.90 18.15
CA SER A 146 -13.02 -17.24 18.75
C SER A 146 -14.20 -18.15 18.44
N ASN A 147 -15.35 -17.60 18.01
CA ASN A 147 -16.51 -18.39 17.59
C ASN A 147 -16.31 -19.03 16.23
N THR A 148 -15.49 -18.45 15.36
CA THR A 148 -15.22 -18.94 14.00
C THR A 148 -14.04 -19.90 13.92
N ILE A 149 -13.12 -19.87 14.89
CA ILE A 149 -11.85 -20.59 14.84
C ILE A 149 -12.04 -22.11 14.75
N ASN A 150 -11.35 -22.75 13.80
CA ASN A 150 -11.32 -24.20 13.69
C ASN A 150 -10.60 -24.85 14.87
N ARG A 151 -11.01 -26.07 15.27
CA ARG A 151 -10.45 -26.82 16.42
C ARG A 151 -8.98 -27.22 16.27
N ASN A 152 -8.44 -27.24 15.04
CA ASN A 152 -7.02 -27.49 14.77
C ASN A 152 -6.15 -26.22 14.86
N LEU A 153 -6.70 -25.10 15.30
CA LEU A 153 -6.01 -23.85 15.55
C LEU A 153 -6.12 -23.47 17.02
N LYS A 154 -5.04 -22.97 17.58
CA LYS A 154 -5.03 -22.42 18.94
C LYS A 154 -4.75 -20.93 18.90
N LEU A 155 -5.60 -20.17 19.60
CA LEU A 155 -5.44 -18.73 19.81
C LEU A 155 -4.49 -18.48 20.99
N SER A 156 -3.53 -17.58 20.81
CA SER A 156 -2.63 -17.15 21.89
C SER A 156 -3.38 -16.36 22.98
N LYS A 157 -2.82 -16.30 24.17
CA LYS A 157 -3.37 -15.49 25.27
C LYS A 157 -3.50 -14.01 24.92
N SER A 158 -2.62 -13.48 24.10
CA SER A 158 -2.65 -12.10 23.60
C SER A 158 -3.70 -11.86 22.51
N ARG A 159 -4.46 -12.91 22.10
CA ARG A 159 -5.50 -12.89 21.05
C ARG A 159 -5.06 -12.37 19.67
N GLY A 160 -3.80 -12.05 19.49
CA GLY A 160 -3.25 -11.56 18.21
C GLY A 160 -2.49 -12.61 17.38
N LYS A 161 -2.43 -13.86 17.84
CA LYS A 161 -1.68 -14.93 17.18
C LYS A 161 -2.44 -16.23 17.17
N ILE A 162 -2.44 -16.91 16.02
CA ILE A 162 -2.89 -18.30 15.89
C ILE A 162 -1.71 -19.21 15.53
N PHE A 163 -1.80 -20.45 15.88
CA PHE A 163 -0.87 -21.50 15.48
C PHE A 163 -1.57 -22.84 15.36
N SER A 164 -1.01 -23.71 14.51
CA SER A 164 -1.48 -25.08 14.35
C SER A 164 -1.32 -25.86 15.64
N SER A 165 -2.41 -26.18 16.26
CA SER A 165 -2.49 -27.03 17.46
C SER A 165 -3.93 -27.35 17.74
N SER A 166 -4.25 -28.62 18.02
CA SER A 166 -5.59 -29.00 18.46
C SER A 166 -5.97 -28.28 19.76
N HIS A 167 -7.18 -27.77 19.80
CA HIS A 167 -7.73 -27.12 20.97
C HIS A 167 -9.25 -27.34 21.04
N GLU A 168 -9.75 -27.58 22.22
CA GLU A 168 -11.19 -27.71 22.43
C GLU A 168 -11.82 -26.32 22.57
N TYR A 169 -12.76 -26.04 21.70
CA TYR A 169 -13.62 -24.86 21.77
C TYR A 169 -15.08 -25.31 21.91
N PRO A 170 -15.92 -24.55 22.62
CA PRO A 170 -17.36 -24.79 22.64
C PRO A 170 -17.93 -24.85 21.22
N ASP A 171 -18.94 -25.66 21.01
CA ASP A 171 -19.63 -25.70 19.72
C ASP A 171 -20.24 -24.34 19.38
N HIS A 172 -20.11 -23.94 18.12
CA HIS A 172 -20.67 -22.70 17.63
C HIS A 172 -21.05 -22.82 16.15
N LEU A 173 -22.16 -22.25 15.74
CA LEU A 173 -22.65 -22.31 14.36
C LEU A 173 -21.68 -21.66 13.36
N GLU A 174 -21.00 -20.60 13.79
CA GLU A 174 -20.02 -19.86 12.99
C GLU A 174 -18.65 -20.56 12.91
N ARG A 175 -18.41 -21.65 13.63
CA ARG A 175 -17.12 -22.34 13.66
C ARG A 175 -16.87 -23.07 12.37
N PHE A 176 -15.69 -22.85 11.75
CA PHE A 176 -15.22 -23.68 10.66
C PHE A 176 -14.99 -25.11 11.16
N ASP A 177 -15.64 -26.06 10.53
CA ASP A 177 -15.58 -27.46 10.98
C ASP A 177 -14.39 -28.22 10.40
N PHE A 178 -14.03 -27.98 9.14
CA PHE A 178 -13.01 -28.76 8.44
C PHE A 178 -11.68 -28.00 8.25
N TRP A 179 -11.72 -26.85 7.57
CA TRP A 179 -10.49 -26.10 7.24
C TRP A 179 -9.94 -25.37 8.47
N PRO A 180 -8.61 -25.48 8.74
CA PRO A 180 -7.96 -24.76 9.85
C PRO A 180 -7.88 -23.26 9.56
N GLN A 181 -8.97 -22.54 9.75
CA GLN A 181 -9.11 -21.12 9.45
C GLN A 181 -9.99 -20.39 10.48
N VAL A 182 -9.88 -19.08 10.51
CA VAL A 182 -10.58 -18.19 11.44
C VAL A 182 -10.85 -16.85 10.75
N LEU A 183 -11.96 -16.20 11.08
CA LEU A 183 -12.26 -14.81 10.71
C LEU A 183 -11.98 -13.85 11.85
N CYS A 184 -11.78 -12.58 11.51
CA CYS A 184 -11.85 -11.50 12.47
C CYS A 184 -13.30 -11.17 12.83
N LYS A 185 -13.48 -10.57 14.02
CA LYS A 185 -14.76 -10.30 14.64
C LYS A 185 -15.50 -9.14 13.97
N HIS A 186 -14.78 -8.11 13.62
CA HIS A 186 -15.31 -6.87 13.07
C HIS A 186 -15.09 -6.78 11.58
N ALA A 187 -16.06 -6.20 10.87
CA ALA A 187 -15.89 -5.85 9.47
C ALA A 187 -14.77 -4.82 9.32
N LEU A 188 -14.02 -4.94 8.22
CA LEU A 188 -12.99 -3.97 7.86
C LEU A 188 -13.64 -2.62 7.54
N PRO A 189 -13.03 -1.50 7.95
CA PRO A 189 -13.45 -0.18 7.48
C PRO A 189 -13.27 -0.05 5.97
N SER A 190 -13.82 1.01 5.37
CA SER A 190 -13.79 1.24 3.93
C SER A 190 -12.37 1.19 3.34
N ARG A 191 -11.39 1.70 4.08
CA ARG A 191 -9.96 1.54 3.81
C ARG A 191 -9.28 0.98 5.05
N CYS A 192 -8.50 -0.06 4.86
CA CYS A 192 -7.84 -0.74 5.97
C CYS A 192 -6.49 -1.31 5.51
N TYR A 193 -5.51 -1.13 6.36
CA TYR A 193 -4.17 -1.69 6.21
C TYR A 193 -3.79 -2.47 7.47
N TRP A 194 -3.20 -3.64 7.31
CA TRP A 194 -2.63 -4.39 8.44
C TRP A 194 -1.44 -5.23 8.00
N GLU A 195 -0.66 -5.64 8.98
CA GLU A 195 0.50 -6.50 8.76
C GLU A 195 0.42 -7.74 9.63
N VAL A 196 0.96 -8.84 9.11
CA VAL A 196 1.09 -10.10 9.83
C VAL A 196 2.49 -10.68 9.70
N LYS A 197 3.00 -11.25 10.77
CA LYS A 197 4.17 -12.15 10.75
C LYS A 197 3.67 -13.58 10.61
N TRP A 198 4.32 -14.34 9.76
CA TRP A 198 3.93 -15.71 9.49
C TRP A 198 5.11 -16.69 9.57
N LYS A 199 4.79 -17.97 9.77
CA LYS A 199 5.73 -19.08 9.74
C LYS A 199 5.02 -20.35 9.26
N GLY A 200 5.72 -21.21 8.49
CA GLY A 200 5.16 -22.45 7.94
C GLY A 200 4.30 -22.20 6.70
N GLN A 201 3.15 -22.84 6.62
CA GLN A 201 2.15 -22.64 5.58
C GLN A 201 0.97 -21.87 6.15
N VAL A 202 0.69 -20.68 5.60
CA VAL A 202 -0.39 -19.83 6.09
C VAL A 202 -1.18 -19.24 4.94
N ASP A 203 -2.45 -18.98 5.23
CA ASP A 203 -3.36 -18.22 4.38
C ASP A 203 -3.66 -16.87 5.03
N VAL A 204 -3.50 -15.79 4.27
CA VAL A 204 -3.92 -14.44 4.65
C VAL A 204 -5.06 -14.06 3.73
N ALA A 205 -6.26 -13.97 4.27
CA ALA A 205 -7.48 -13.87 3.50
C ALA A 205 -8.29 -12.60 3.81
N VAL A 206 -9.11 -12.21 2.85
CA VAL A 206 -10.24 -11.30 3.00
C VAL A 206 -11.48 -12.04 2.53
N SER A 207 -12.57 -11.95 3.27
CA SER A 207 -13.77 -12.74 3.00
C SER A 207 -15.04 -11.99 3.39
N TYR A 208 -16.12 -12.28 2.69
CA TYR A 208 -17.46 -11.99 3.19
C TYR A 208 -17.80 -12.88 4.37
N ARG A 209 -18.65 -12.39 5.30
CA ARG A 209 -19.09 -13.16 6.46
C ARG A 209 -19.87 -14.41 6.05
N GLY A 210 -20.55 -14.36 4.90
CA GLY A 210 -21.39 -15.43 4.36
C GLY A 210 -20.64 -16.62 3.75
N ILE A 211 -19.31 -16.73 3.87
CA ILE A 211 -18.55 -17.93 3.50
C ILE A 211 -19.06 -19.14 4.28
N SER A 212 -19.18 -20.32 3.64
CA SER A 212 -19.63 -21.53 4.30
C SER A 212 -18.73 -21.92 5.48
N ARG A 213 -19.31 -22.45 6.54
CA ARG A 213 -18.57 -22.94 7.72
C ARG A 213 -18.40 -24.45 7.71
N ARG A 214 -19.15 -25.13 6.85
CA ARG A 214 -19.30 -26.59 6.88
C ARG A 214 -18.72 -27.25 5.65
N GLY A 215 -18.11 -28.42 5.87
CA GLY A 215 -17.63 -29.30 4.80
C GLY A 215 -16.19 -29.04 4.38
N ASN A 216 -15.70 -29.97 3.56
CA ASN A 216 -14.32 -30.02 3.06
C ASN A 216 -14.17 -29.52 1.61
N ASN A 217 -15.22 -28.91 1.08
CA ASN A 217 -15.26 -28.41 -0.29
C ASN A 217 -14.72 -26.99 -0.42
N SER A 218 -14.68 -26.50 -1.65
CA SER A 218 -14.21 -25.15 -1.96
C SER A 218 -15.07 -24.04 -1.35
N GLU A 219 -16.37 -24.30 -1.09
CA GLU A 219 -17.31 -23.30 -0.58
C GLU A 219 -16.97 -22.81 0.84
N SER A 220 -16.27 -23.64 1.63
CA SER A 220 -15.85 -23.32 2.99
C SER A 220 -14.37 -22.98 3.09
N LEU A 221 -13.61 -23.03 1.99
CA LEU A 221 -12.18 -22.78 1.93
C LEU A 221 -11.89 -21.35 1.48
N PHE A 222 -11.04 -20.62 2.19
CA PHE A 222 -10.58 -19.30 1.74
C PHE A 222 -9.93 -19.37 0.36
N GLY A 223 -10.39 -18.49 -0.56
CA GLY A 223 -9.96 -18.42 -1.95
C GLY A 223 -10.53 -19.52 -2.85
N GLY A 224 -11.24 -20.50 -2.31
CA GLY A 224 -11.89 -21.58 -3.06
C GLY A 224 -13.22 -21.19 -3.70
N ASN A 225 -13.75 -20.03 -3.42
CA ASN A 225 -15.11 -19.58 -3.77
C ASN A 225 -15.10 -18.10 -4.17
N ASP A 226 -16.24 -17.58 -4.59
CA ASP A 226 -16.48 -16.19 -4.96
C ASP A 226 -16.59 -15.22 -3.76
N LYS A 227 -16.63 -15.75 -2.53
CA LYS A 227 -16.80 -14.98 -1.29
C LYS A 227 -15.50 -14.65 -0.58
N SER A 228 -14.36 -15.12 -1.09
CA SER A 228 -13.08 -14.93 -0.42
C SER A 228 -11.91 -14.83 -1.38
N TRP A 229 -10.93 -14.02 -0.99
CA TRP A 229 -9.65 -13.78 -1.66
C TRP A 229 -8.52 -14.13 -0.71
N THR A 230 -7.50 -14.83 -1.16
CA THR A 230 -6.47 -15.36 -0.27
C THR A 230 -5.09 -15.26 -0.89
N LEU A 231 -4.12 -14.84 -0.09
CA LEU A 231 -2.70 -15.07 -0.33
C LEU A 231 -2.25 -16.26 0.53
N THR A 232 -1.78 -17.32 -0.11
CA THR A 232 -1.10 -18.44 0.55
C THR A 232 0.39 -18.21 0.54
N CYS A 233 1.01 -18.31 1.70
CA CYS A 233 2.45 -18.21 1.92
C CYS A 233 3.00 -19.57 2.34
N PHE A 234 4.02 -20.08 1.63
CA PHE A 234 4.68 -21.34 1.95
C PHE A 234 6.16 -21.27 1.61
N PHE A 235 7.05 -21.30 2.59
CA PHE A 235 8.48 -20.99 2.43
C PHE A 235 8.66 -19.66 1.68
N ASN A 236 9.32 -19.66 0.51
CA ASN A 236 9.50 -18.47 -0.34
C ASN A 236 8.54 -18.47 -1.54
N GLN A 237 7.46 -19.26 -1.48
CA GLN A 237 6.47 -19.34 -2.53
C GLN A 237 5.18 -18.63 -2.09
N PHE A 238 4.61 -17.89 -3.02
CA PHE A 238 3.35 -17.18 -2.83
C PHE A 238 2.38 -17.57 -3.94
N ALA A 239 1.14 -17.72 -3.58
CA ALA A 239 0.08 -17.89 -4.56
C ALA A 239 -1.19 -17.18 -4.08
N VAL A 240 -1.88 -16.51 -4.98
CA VAL A 240 -3.20 -15.94 -4.69
C VAL A 240 -4.29 -16.84 -5.26
N PHE A 241 -5.42 -16.86 -4.54
CA PHE A 241 -6.57 -17.67 -4.90
C PHE A 241 -7.85 -16.85 -4.78
N HIS A 242 -8.73 -17.00 -5.77
CA HIS A 242 -10.11 -16.52 -5.74
C HIS A 242 -10.93 -17.34 -6.74
N SER A 243 -12.17 -17.71 -6.39
CA SER A 243 -13.09 -18.47 -7.28
C SER A 243 -12.48 -19.71 -7.89
N LYS A 244 -11.65 -20.45 -7.13
CA LYS A 244 -10.86 -21.64 -7.55
C LYS A 244 -9.70 -21.32 -8.50
N GLU A 245 -9.55 -20.09 -8.95
CA GLU A 245 -8.39 -19.68 -9.75
C GLU A 245 -7.17 -19.52 -8.86
N LYS A 246 -6.02 -19.95 -9.36
CA LYS A 246 -4.71 -19.85 -8.69
C LYS A 246 -3.76 -19.07 -9.57
N LYS A 247 -3.08 -18.09 -8.99
CA LYS A 247 -1.94 -17.43 -9.63
C LYS A 247 -0.71 -17.52 -8.73
N GLU A 248 0.35 -18.13 -9.24
CA GLU A 248 1.64 -18.22 -8.54
C GLU A 248 2.43 -16.93 -8.70
N ILE A 249 3.10 -16.51 -7.62
CA ILE A 249 3.92 -15.31 -7.56
C ILE A 249 5.34 -15.74 -7.23
N ARG A 250 6.28 -15.38 -8.10
CA ARG A 250 7.71 -15.67 -7.91
C ARG A 250 8.44 -14.39 -7.54
N LEU A 251 9.15 -14.42 -6.42
CA LEU A 251 10.06 -13.34 -6.03
C LEU A 251 11.51 -13.78 -6.22
N SER A 252 12.31 -12.86 -6.70
CA SER A 252 13.73 -13.10 -7.02
C SER A 252 14.67 -13.01 -5.82
N SER A 253 14.19 -12.63 -4.64
CA SER A 253 15.02 -12.41 -3.45
C SER A 253 14.50 -13.15 -2.22
N HIS A 254 15.37 -13.34 -1.20
CA HIS A 254 15.00 -13.89 0.09
C HIS A 254 13.93 -13.03 0.75
N VAL A 255 12.81 -13.65 1.08
CA VAL A 255 11.61 -12.96 1.54
C VAL A 255 11.56 -12.92 3.06
N CYS A 256 11.24 -11.75 3.60
CA CYS A 256 10.87 -11.56 4.99
C CYS A 256 9.55 -12.30 5.31
N ASN A 257 9.40 -12.77 6.52
CA ASN A 257 8.20 -13.45 7.01
C ASN A 257 7.08 -12.47 7.44
N ARG A 258 6.98 -11.31 6.78
CA ARG A 258 6.00 -10.27 7.08
C ARG A 258 5.23 -9.90 5.82
N ILE A 259 3.90 -9.99 5.90
CA ILE A 259 2.96 -9.65 4.82
C ILE A 259 2.15 -8.45 5.26
N ALA A 260 1.93 -7.52 4.34
CA ALA A 260 0.97 -6.44 4.48
C ALA A 260 -0.20 -6.65 3.52
N VAL A 261 -1.37 -6.23 3.97
CA VAL A 261 -2.61 -6.25 3.19
C VAL A 261 -3.22 -4.86 3.21
N TYR A 262 -3.69 -4.42 2.06
CA TYR A 262 -4.44 -3.19 1.91
C TYR A 262 -5.77 -3.47 1.22
N VAL A 263 -6.84 -2.96 1.80
CA VAL A 263 -8.19 -2.98 1.24
C VAL A 263 -8.67 -1.56 1.03
N ASP A 264 -9.19 -1.27 -0.16
CA ASP A 264 -10.01 -0.10 -0.45
C ASP A 264 -11.36 -0.60 -0.99
N HIS A 265 -12.32 -0.74 -0.11
CA HIS A 265 -13.64 -1.30 -0.44
C HIS A 265 -14.37 -0.48 -1.50
N PRO A 266 -14.47 0.86 -1.41
CA PRO A 266 -15.11 1.69 -2.44
C PRO A 266 -14.41 1.64 -3.81
N ALA A 267 -13.08 1.52 -3.83
CA ALA A 267 -12.31 1.42 -5.06
C ALA A 267 -12.27 -0.01 -5.63
N GLY A 268 -12.76 -1.01 -4.87
CA GLY A 268 -12.69 -2.41 -5.30
C GLY A 268 -11.29 -2.98 -5.33
N ILE A 269 -10.39 -2.52 -4.45
CA ILE A 269 -8.97 -2.88 -4.43
C ILE A 269 -8.66 -3.75 -3.20
N LEU A 270 -8.01 -4.88 -3.43
CA LEU A 270 -7.38 -5.70 -2.40
C LEU A 270 -5.95 -6.03 -2.84
N SER A 271 -4.97 -5.50 -2.13
CA SER A 271 -3.55 -5.64 -2.47
C SER A 271 -2.77 -6.34 -1.36
N TYR A 272 -1.82 -7.18 -1.78
CA TYR A 272 -0.91 -7.92 -0.91
C TYR A 272 0.54 -7.50 -1.17
N TYR A 273 1.33 -7.38 -0.10
CA TYR A 273 2.72 -6.96 -0.13
C TYR A 273 3.57 -7.82 0.80
N VAL A 274 4.85 -7.99 0.45
CA VAL A 274 5.89 -8.39 1.40
C VAL A 274 6.47 -7.14 2.04
N VAL A 275 6.67 -7.16 3.35
CA VAL A 275 7.35 -6.08 4.08
C VAL A 275 8.80 -6.47 4.30
N SER A 276 9.73 -5.75 3.68
CA SER A 276 11.18 -5.95 3.81
C SER A 276 11.84 -4.63 4.18
N PHE A 277 12.48 -4.56 5.34
CA PHE A 277 13.15 -3.34 5.83
C PHE A 277 12.31 -2.07 5.68
N ASP A 278 11.03 -2.14 6.10
CA ASP A 278 10.02 -1.07 5.98
C ASP A 278 9.58 -0.71 4.55
N THR A 279 10.12 -1.38 3.53
CA THR A 279 9.66 -1.27 2.15
C THR A 279 8.54 -2.27 1.87
N LEU A 280 7.51 -1.82 1.17
CA LEU A 280 6.42 -2.67 0.69
C LEU A 280 6.76 -3.16 -0.72
N ILE A 281 6.95 -4.47 -0.87
CA ILE A 281 7.16 -5.11 -2.17
C ILE A 281 5.82 -5.68 -2.62
N HIS A 282 5.25 -5.14 -3.68
CA HIS A 282 3.96 -5.57 -4.20
C HIS A 282 3.99 -7.03 -4.66
N LEU A 283 2.97 -7.80 -4.27
CA LEU A 283 2.76 -9.19 -4.70
C LEU A 283 1.64 -9.31 -5.73
N HIS A 284 0.49 -8.79 -5.38
CA HIS A 284 -0.71 -8.89 -6.22
C HIS A 284 -1.79 -7.91 -5.78
N THR A 285 -2.59 -7.46 -6.76
CA THR A 285 -3.82 -6.69 -6.52
C THR A 285 -5.00 -7.40 -7.21
N PHE A 286 -6.04 -7.63 -6.45
CA PHE A 286 -7.36 -7.97 -7.00
C PHE A 286 -8.13 -6.68 -7.24
N HIS A 287 -8.70 -6.57 -8.44
CA HIS A 287 -9.65 -5.52 -8.81
C HIS A 287 -11.04 -6.15 -8.94
N THR A 288 -11.97 -5.73 -8.11
CA THR A 288 -13.32 -6.31 -8.07
C THR A 288 -14.32 -5.30 -7.49
N THR A 289 -15.59 -5.58 -7.60
CA THR A 289 -16.62 -4.82 -6.89
C THR A 289 -17.05 -5.60 -5.66
N PHE A 290 -16.74 -5.07 -4.48
CA PHE A 290 -17.19 -5.66 -3.23
C PHE A 290 -18.65 -5.29 -2.98
N THR A 291 -19.48 -6.31 -2.71
CA THR A 291 -20.93 -6.16 -2.52
C THR A 291 -21.36 -6.28 -1.07
N GLU A 292 -20.49 -6.80 -0.20
CA GLU A 292 -20.77 -7.02 1.21
C GLU A 292 -19.62 -6.52 2.08
N PRO A 293 -19.83 -6.29 3.40
CA PRO A 293 -18.74 -6.00 4.33
C PRO A 293 -17.67 -7.10 4.33
N LEU A 294 -16.41 -6.67 4.31
CA LEU A 294 -15.25 -7.55 4.29
C LEU A 294 -14.71 -7.82 5.70
N TYR A 295 -14.16 -9.01 5.90
CA TYR A 295 -13.54 -9.46 7.14
C TYR A 295 -12.15 -10.02 6.84
N ALA A 296 -11.15 -9.68 7.65
CA ALA A 296 -9.87 -10.35 7.58
C ALA A 296 -10.01 -11.79 8.07
N GLY A 297 -9.28 -12.70 7.42
CA GLY A 297 -9.27 -14.12 7.78
C GLY A 297 -7.86 -14.69 7.72
N PHE A 298 -7.64 -15.74 8.49
CA PHE A 298 -6.34 -16.41 8.53
C PHE A 298 -6.52 -17.92 8.57
N GLY A 299 -5.60 -18.63 7.89
CA GLY A 299 -5.52 -20.08 7.88
C GLY A 299 -4.11 -20.58 8.12
N CYS A 300 -4.00 -21.82 8.58
CA CYS A 300 -2.72 -22.52 8.74
C CYS A 300 -2.87 -23.96 8.23
N ASP A 301 -1.81 -24.48 7.60
CA ASP A 301 -1.69 -25.89 7.20
C ASP A 301 -2.88 -26.43 6.39
N ARG A 302 -3.26 -25.70 5.33
CA ARG A 302 -4.32 -26.10 4.38
C ARG A 302 -4.15 -27.53 3.86
N HIS A 303 -2.91 -27.97 3.69
CA HIS A 303 -2.57 -29.30 3.24
C HIS A 303 -1.86 -30.05 4.38
N LYS A 304 -2.54 -31.02 4.98
CA LYS A 304 -1.93 -31.98 5.93
C LYS A 304 -0.86 -32.89 5.28
N VAL A 305 -0.35 -32.51 4.10
CA VAL A 305 0.43 -33.39 3.21
C VAL A 305 1.86 -33.64 3.70
N LEU A 306 2.34 -32.95 4.74
CA LEU A 306 3.71 -33.07 5.20
C LEU A 306 3.78 -33.27 6.72
N ASP A 307 3.25 -34.38 7.21
CA ASP A 307 3.36 -34.82 8.61
C ASP A 307 4.82 -34.91 9.15
N TRP A 308 5.80 -34.88 8.25
CA TRP A 308 7.23 -34.93 8.59
C TRP A 308 7.92 -33.56 8.67
N LEU A 309 7.29 -32.46 8.23
CA LEU A 309 7.81 -31.13 8.41
C LEU A 309 7.44 -30.61 9.81
N THR A 310 8.38 -30.60 10.72
CA THR A 310 8.25 -30.18 12.13
C THR A 310 8.01 -28.69 12.34
N VAL A 311 7.77 -27.92 11.27
CA VAL A 311 7.53 -26.48 11.35
C VAL A 311 6.04 -26.21 11.63
N ARG A 312 5.70 -25.92 12.88
CA ARG A 312 4.35 -25.47 13.24
C ARG A 312 4.04 -24.15 12.56
N SER A 313 2.98 -24.12 11.78
CA SER A 313 2.51 -22.91 11.13
C SER A 313 1.91 -21.93 12.14
N SER A 314 2.13 -20.67 11.92
CA SER A 314 1.57 -19.61 12.77
C SER A 314 1.42 -18.29 12.02
N VAL A 315 0.37 -17.53 12.39
CA VAL A 315 0.16 -16.14 11.96
C VAL A 315 0.05 -15.27 13.20
N SER A 316 0.74 -14.13 13.20
CA SER A 316 0.68 -13.14 14.26
C SER A 316 0.34 -11.79 13.68
N ILE A 317 -0.77 -11.20 14.10
CA ILE A 317 -1.15 -9.84 13.75
C ILE A 317 -0.13 -8.89 14.38
N CYS A 318 0.47 -8.01 13.58
CA CYS A 318 1.36 -6.98 14.09
C CYS A 318 0.52 -5.87 14.74
N SER A 319 0.91 -5.45 15.95
CA SER A 319 0.32 -4.24 16.54
C SER A 319 0.63 -3.04 15.64
N PRO A 320 -0.31 -2.08 15.49
CA PRO A 320 0.00 -0.83 14.83
C PRO A 320 1.28 -0.26 15.42
N LEU A 321 2.22 0.17 14.58
CA LEU A 321 3.37 0.94 15.04
C LEU A 321 2.81 2.24 15.62
N VAL A 322 2.63 2.27 16.93
CA VAL A 322 2.43 3.54 17.65
C VAL A 322 3.72 4.29 17.44
N ASP A 323 3.66 5.35 16.67
CA ASP A 323 4.79 6.25 16.44
C ASP A 323 5.34 6.68 17.79
N LYS A 324 6.50 6.13 18.18
CA LYS A 324 7.14 6.42 19.45
C LYS A 324 7.51 7.90 19.58
N SER A 325 7.50 8.67 18.49
CA SER A 325 7.76 10.10 18.46
C SER A 325 6.62 10.91 19.09
N VAL A 326 5.36 10.43 19.03
CA VAL A 326 4.20 11.13 19.60
C VAL A 326 4.07 10.88 21.11
N LYS A 327 4.51 9.72 21.62
CA LYS A 327 4.49 9.45 23.07
C LYS A 327 5.55 10.23 23.83
N ALA A 328 6.74 10.43 23.25
CA ALA A 328 7.80 11.21 23.90
C ALA A 328 7.45 12.70 24.07
N ALA A 329 6.57 13.25 23.20
CA ALA A 329 6.12 14.64 23.30
C ALA A 329 4.96 14.84 24.29
N ALA A 330 4.23 13.78 24.66
CA ALA A 330 3.12 13.84 25.61
C ALA A 330 3.56 13.64 27.07
N GLU A 331 4.73 13.01 27.30
CA GLU A 331 5.30 12.80 28.65
C GLU A 331 6.23 13.93 29.09
N GLN A 332 6.44 14.96 28.24
CA GLN A 332 7.23 16.18 28.58
C GLN A 332 6.36 17.47 28.73
N ARG A 333 5.06 17.31 28.93
CA ARG A 333 4.18 18.47 29.27
C ARG A 333 3.52 18.29 30.62
#